data_2ac9ddfe99df7b962476bd4be0c5bf5b
#
_entry.id   2ac9ddfe99df7b962476bd4be0c5bf5b
#
_cell.length_a   1.000
_cell.length_b   1.000
_cell.length_c   1.000
_cell.angle_alpha   90.00
_cell.angle_beta   90.00
_cell.angle_gamma   90.00
#
_symmetry.space_group_name_H-M   'P 1'
#
loop_
_entity.id
_entity.type
_entity.pdbx_description
1 polymer ?
#
loop_
_entity_poly.entity_id
_entity_poly.type
_entity_poly.pdbx_seq_one_letter_code
_entity_poly.pdbx_strand_id
1 'polypeptide(L)'
;NEADRMTHIVQDLLTLSKIDYGKMEMNISRFSFAKAISNVYEAARLNAEQNHHHTMLFHCEDDIPDVMGDRERIEQVVMNIVSNAIKYTPDGGKIEIYAGSSGKSVFVRVTDNGIGIPEKDLPRLFERFYRVDKARSRESGGTGLGLSIAREILSQHKGEIKIDSVYGEGTDVRITLPAAPPEK
;
A
#
# COMPACT_ATOMS: atom_id res chain seq x y z
N ASN A 1 3.38 13.62 15.55
CA ASN A 1 4.38 14.44 16.22
C ASN A 1 5.78 14.03 15.73
N GLU A 2 6.83 14.80 16.06
CA GLU A 2 8.20 14.54 15.57
C GLU A 2 8.77 13.20 16.08
N ALA A 3 8.41 12.80 17.30
CA ALA A 3 8.80 11.52 17.87
C ALA A 3 8.20 10.34 17.11
N ASP A 4 6.94 10.42 16.72
CA ASP A 4 6.27 9.38 15.94
C ASP A 4 6.92 9.23 14.55
N ARG A 5 7.28 10.36 13.94
CA ARG A 5 8.00 10.40 12.67
C ARG A 5 9.37 9.71 12.77
N MET A 6 10.14 10.03 13.82
CA MET A 6 11.44 9.40 14.05
C MET A 6 11.30 7.91 14.27
N THR A 7 10.29 7.46 15.00
CA THR A 7 9.98 6.05 15.21
C THR A 7 9.70 5.32 13.89
N HIS A 8 8.89 5.91 13.01
CA HIS A 8 8.62 5.33 11.69
C HIS A 8 9.87 5.24 10.81
N ILE A 9 10.71 6.30 10.81
CA ILE A 9 11.97 6.27 10.06
C ILE A 9 12.88 5.14 10.55
N VAL A 10 13.03 4.99 11.87
CA VAL A 10 13.86 3.92 12.46
C VAL A 10 13.29 2.55 12.10
N GLN A 11 11.99 2.34 12.18
CA GLN A 11 11.34 1.08 11.81
C GLN A 11 11.54 0.74 10.32
N ASP A 12 11.38 1.73 9.43
CA ASP A 12 11.60 1.55 8.00
C ASP A 12 13.06 1.20 7.69
N LEU A 13 14.02 1.89 8.33
CA LEU A 13 15.45 1.61 8.18
C LEU A 13 15.82 0.20 8.69
N LEU A 14 15.26 -0.23 9.83
CA LEU A 14 15.47 -1.59 10.35
C LEU A 14 14.87 -2.63 9.40
N THR A 15 13.72 -2.37 8.82
CA THR A 15 13.08 -3.25 7.83
C THR A 15 13.95 -3.37 6.59
N LEU A 16 14.44 -2.25 6.03
CA LEU A 16 15.36 -2.27 4.90
C LEU A 16 16.66 -3.00 5.20
N SER A 17 17.24 -2.77 6.38
CA SER A 17 18.45 -3.49 6.80
C SER A 17 18.23 -5.00 6.82
N LYS A 18 17.10 -5.47 7.36
CA LYS A 18 16.76 -6.91 7.35
C LYS A 18 16.58 -7.45 5.93
N ILE A 19 15.99 -6.67 5.04
CA ILE A 19 15.85 -7.00 3.62
C ILE A 19 17.23 -7.14 2.96
N ASP A 20 18.09 -6.13 3.10
CA ASP A 20 19.39 -6.06 2.45
C ASP A 20 20.34 -7.19 2.90
N TYR A 21 20.24 -7.61 4.15
CA TYR A 21 21.03 -8.72 4.68
C TYR A 21 20.35 -10.10 4.52
N GLY A 22 19.22 -10.19 3.83
CA GLY A 22 18.48 -11.44 3.67
C GLY A 22 17.97 -12.03 4.98
N LYS A 23 17.83 -11.21 6.04
CA LYS A 23 17.41 -11.60 7.38
C LYS A 23 15.94 -11.32 7.67
N MET A 24 15.18 -10.91 6.66
CA MET A 24 13.74 -10.70 6.81
C MET A 24 13.05 -12.06 6.90
N GLU A 25 12.70 -12.47 8.10
CA GLU A 25 11.89 -13.67 8.33
C GLU A 25 10.45 -13.40 7.91
N MET A 26 9.89 -14.31 7.11
CA MET A 26 8.49 -14.28 6.66
C MET A 26 7.71 -15.39 7.37
N ASN A 27 6.63 -15.02 8.02
CA ASN A 27 5.70 -15.98 8.62
C ASN A 27 4.66 -16.42 7.57
N ILE A 28 5.07 -17.34 6.70
CA ILE A 28 4.25 -17.80 5.58
C ILE A 28 3.15 -18.75 6.05
N SER A 29 1.92 -18.38 5.83
CA SER A 29 0.75 -19.20 6.11
C SER A 29 -0.37 -18.94 5.09
N ARG A 30 -1.36 -19.83 5.03
CA ARG A 30 -2.56 -19.60 4.24
C ARG A 30 -3.47 -18.62 4.98
N PHE A 31 -3.93 -17.59 4.28
CA PHE A 31 -4.86 -16.61 4.85
C PHE A 31 -5.89 -16.12 3.83
N SER A 32 -7.03 -15.66 4.33
CA SER A 32 -8.05 -15.02 3.52
C SER A 32 -7.60 -13.61 3.09
N PHE A 33 -7.38 -13.44 1.77
CA PHE A 33 -7.02 -12.16 1.20
C PHE A 33 -8.13 -11.12 1.38
N ALA A 34 -9.39 -11.50 1.15
CA ALA A 34 -10.54 -10.64 1.34
C ALA A 34 -10.60 -10.06 2.77
N LYS A 35 -10.37 -10.93 3.79
CA LYS A 35 -10.37 -10.51 5.20
C LYS A 35 -9.20 -9.58 5.52
N ALA A 36 -8.00 -9.84 4.97
CA ALA A 36 -6.85 -8.97 5.16
C ALA A 36 -7.10 -7.56 4.59
N ILE A 37 -7.66 -7.46 3.39
CA ILE A 37 -7.97 -6.15 2.80
C ILE A 37 -9.10 -5.45 3.56
N SER A 38 -10.13 -6.17 3.99
CA SER A 38 -11.19 -5.61 4.84
C SER A 38 -10.66 -5.02 6.14
N ASN A 39 -9.70 -5.69 6.80
CA ASN A 39 -9.08 -5.18 8.02
C ASN A 39 -8.32 -3.87 7.78
N VAL A 40 -7.59 -3.77 6.67
CA VAL A 40 -6.89 -2.54 6.28
C VAL A 40 -7.88 -1.40 6.03
N TYR A 41 -8.96 -1.67 5.30
CA TYR A 41 -10.01 -0.69 5.06
C TYR A 41 -10.61 -0.16 6.38
N GLU A 42 -11.04 -1.04 7.28
CA GLU A 42 -11.64 -0.64 8.56
C GLU A 42 -10.65 0.16 9.43
N ALA A 43 -9.38 -0.21 9.45
CA ALA A 43 -8.36 0.51 10.20
C ALA A 43 -8.08 1.92 9.63
N ALA A 44 -8.15 2.10 8.32
CA ALA A 44 -7.88 3.37 7.66
C ALA A 44 -9.10 4.31 7.62
N ARG A 45 -10.32 3.76 7.55
CA ARG A 45 -11.56 4.50 7.32
C ARG A 45 -11.80 5.60 8.34
N LEU A 46 -11.66 5.31 9.62
CA LEU A 46 -11.90 6.30 10.68
C LEU A 46 -10.99 7.53 10.52
N ASN A 47 -9.72 7.32 10.22
CA ASN A 47 -8.79 8.43 10.00
C ASN A 47 -9.16 9.25 8.76
N ALA A 48 -9.49 8.58 7.67
CA ALA A 48 -9.85 9.25 6.42
C ALA A 48 -11.13 10.09 6.55
N GLU A 49 -12.17 9.53 7.16
CA GLU A 49 -13.47 10.18 7.31
C GLU A 49 -13.45 11.31 8.34
N GLN A 50 -12.84 11.09 9.52
CA GLN A 50 -12.88 12.03 10.63
C GLN A 50 -11.88 13.18 10.49
N ASN A 51 -10.65 12.89 10.01
CA ASN A 51 -9.59 13.87 9.96
C ASN A 51 -9.46 14.58 8.61
N HIS A 52 -9.94 13.94 7.53
CA HIS A 52 -9.81 14.44 6.17
C HIS A 52 -11.13 14.56 5.42
N HIS A 53 -12.23 14.15 6.03
CA HIS A 53 -13.57 14.17 5.41
C HIS A 53 -13.61 13.46 4.06
N HIS A 54 -12.75 12.44 3.86
CA HIS A 54 -12.74 11.65 2.64
C HIS A 54 -13.96 10.73 2.57
N THR A 55 -14.46 10.52 1.36
CA THR A 55 -15.38 9.42 1.08
C THR A 55 -14.55 8.18 0.78
N MET A 56 -14.56 7.19 1.70
CA MET A 56 -13.92 5.90 1.47
C MET A 56 -14.93 4.84 1.08
N LEU A 57 -14.67 4.16 -0.04
CA LEU A 57 -15.47 3.04 -0.53
C LEU A 57 -14.64 1.75 -0.56
N PHE A 58 -15.28 0.65 -0.22
CA PHE A 58 -14.69 -0.67 -0.29
C PHE A 58 -15.59 -1.63 -1.07
N HIS A 59 -15.03 -2.23 -2.11
CA HIS A 59 -15.65 -3.26 -2.91
C HIS A 59 -14.81 -4.53 -2.82
N CYS A 60 -15.46 -5.63 -2.55
CA CYS A 60 -14.83 -6.94 -2.48
C CYS A 60 -15.65 -7.92 -3.32
N GLU A 61 -15.01 -8.56 -4.29
CA GLU A 61 -15.63 -9.64 -5.05
C GLU A 61 -15.94 -10.83 -4.14
N ASP A 62 -16.94 -11.62 -4.54
CA ASP A 62 -17.22 -12.88 -3.89
C ASP A 62 -16.14 -13.93 -4.23
N ASP A 63 -15.92 -14.89 -3.34
CA ASP A 63 -15.08 -16.07 -3.58
C ASP A 63 -13.61 -15.77 -3.98
N ILE A 64 -13.03 -14.69 -3.44
CA ILE A 64 -11.60 -14.43 -3.65
C ILE A 64 -10.78 -15.55 -3.02
N PRO A 65 -9.87 -16.20 -3.79
CA PRO A 65 -8.99 -17.24 -3.27
C PRO A 65 -8.10 -16.76 -2.12
N ASP A 66 -7.72 -17.69 -1.24
CA ASP A 66 -6.70 -17.44 -0.24
C ASP A 66 -5.32 -17.17 -0.86
N VAL A 67 -4.41 -16.66 -0.04
CA VAL A 67 -3.01 -16.43 -0.38
C VAL A 67 -2.10 -17.21 0.56
N MET A 68 -0.99 -17.73 0.04
CA MET A 68 0.13 -18.22 0.85
C MET A 68 1.13 -17.10 1.03
N GLY A 69 1.27 -16.58 2.23
CA GLY A 69 2.15 -15.44 2.49
C GLY A 69 2.18 -15.02 3.94
N ASP A 70 2.93 -13.98 4.21
CA ASP A 70 2.94 -13.29 5.50
C ASP A 70 1.83 -12.24 5.52
N ARG A 71 0.73 -12.57 6.19
CA ARG A 71 -0.46 -11.73 6.26
C ARG A 71 -0.15 -10.33 6.79
N GLU A 72 0.62 -10.23 7.88
CA GLU A 72 0.93 -8.94 8.51
C GLU A 72 1.74 -8.04 7.57
N ARG A 73 2.67 -8.64 6.82
CA ARG A 73 3.47 -7.91 5.84
C ARG A 73 2.64 -7.45 4.65
N ILE A 74 1.71 -8.26 4.18
CA ILE A 74 0.79 -7.87 3.10
C ILE A 74 -0.17 -6.77 3.58
N GLU A 75 -0.75 -6.88 4.78
CA GLU A 75 -1.57 -5.82 5.37
C GLU A 75 -0.77 -4.51 5.51
N GLN A 76 0.51 -4.58 5.94
CA GLN A 76 1.42 -3.43 6.02
C GLN A 76 1.63 -2.76 4.65
N VAL A 77 1.86 -3.54 3.60
CA VAL A 77 2.01 -3.04 2.22
C VAL A 77 0.76 -2.29 1.78
N VAL A 78 -0.41 -2.91 1.94
CA VAL A 78 -1.69 -2.29 1.54
C VAL A 78 -1.99 -1.04 2.36
N MET A 79 -1.76 -1.08 3.68
CA MET A 79 -1.92 0.08 4.56
C MET A 79 -1.03 1.25 4.12
N ASN A 80 0.19 0.96 3.71
CA ASN A 80 1.11 1.99 3.20
C ASN A 80 0.55 2.68 1.95
N ILE A 81 -0.02 1.92 1.02
CA ILE A 81 -0.65 2.46 -0.17
C ILE A 81 -1.90 3.29 0.17
N VAL A 82 -2.76 2.77 1.05
CA VAL A 82 -3.97 3.47 1.50
C VAL A 82 -3.61 4.76 2.25
N SER A 83 -2.60 4.72 3.11
CA SER A 83 -2.10 5.91 3.82
C SER A 83 -1.58 6.98 2.86
N ASN A 84 -0.90 6.58 1.78
CA ASN A 84 -0.48 7.51 0.73
C ASN A 84 -1.70 8.12 0.01
N ALA A 85 -2.72 7.34 -0.30
CA ALA A 85 -3.95 7.85 -0.91
C ALA A 85 -4.62 8.89 -0.01
N ILE A 86 -4.75 8.62 1.30
CA ILE A 86 -5.31 9.56 2.27
C ILE A 86 -4.47 10.85 2.32
N LYS A 87 -3.17 10.71 2.39
CA LYS A 87 -2.23 11.84 2.52
C LYS A 87 -2.22 12.78 1.30
N TYR A 88 -2.32 12.21 0.10
CA TYR A 88 -2.20 12.97 -1.14
C TYR A 88 -3.54 13.31 -1.79
N THR A 89 -4.64 12.95 -1.16
CA THR A 89 -5.98 13.38 -1.55
C THR A 89 -6.39 14.58 -0.69
N PRO A 90 -6.76 15.73 -1.27
CA PRO A 90 -7.27 16.87 -0.52
C PRO A 90 -8.53 16.50 0.29
N ASP A 91 -8.77 17.22 1.38
CA ASP A 91 -9.94 17.03 2.23
C ASP A 91 -11.24 17.04 1.40
N GLY A 92 -12.14 16.12 1.71
CA GLY A 92 -13.37 15.91 0.96
C GLY A 92 -13.24 15.07 -0.32
N GLY A 93 -12.02 14.61 -0.65
CA GLY A 93 -11.79 13.75 -1.80
C GLY A 93 -12.32 12.32 -1.62
N LYS A 94 -12.12 11.49 -2.65
CA LYS A 94 -12.61 10.12 -2.73
C LYS A 94 -11.47 9.12 -2.83
N ILE A 95 -11.56 8.04 -2.04
CA ILE A 95 -10.65 6.91 -2.08
C ILE A 95 -11.47 5.63 -2.21
N GLU A 96 -11.08 4.78 -3.13
CA GLU A 96 -11.79 3.56 -3.44
C GLU A 96 -10.84 2.37 -3.37
N ILE A 97 -11.21 1.35 -2.60
CA ILE A 97 -10.45 0.10 -2.48
C ILE A 97 -11.28 -1.00 -3.11
N TYR A 98 -10.70 -1.71 -4.05
CA TYR A 98 -11.33 -2.82 -4.74
C TYR A 98 -10.46 -4.07 -4.60
N ALA A 99 -11.01 -5.14 -4.01
CA ALA A 99 -10.37 -6.45 -3.90
C ALA A 99 -11.06 -7.45 -4.82
N GLY A 100 -10.28 -8.22 -5.56
CA GLY A 100 -10.79 -9.19 -6.52
C GLY A 100 -9.79 -10.27 -6.87
N SER A 101 -10.16 -11.08 -7.85
CA SER A 101 -9.32 -12.13 -8.40
C SER A 101 -9.33 -12.13 -9.92
N SER A 102 -8.26 -12.63 -10.52
CA SER A 102 -8.14 -12.78 -11.97
C SER A 102 -7.22 -13.96 -12.29
N GLY A 103 -7.78 -14.99 -12.91
CA GLY A 103 -7.04 -16.21 -13.21
C GLY A 103 -6.51 -16.88 -11.94
N LYS A 104 -5.19 -17.02 -11.85
CA LYS A 104 -4.49 -17.62 -10.70
C LYS A 104 -3.95 -16.57 -9.71
N SER A 105 -4.45 -15.35 -9.76
CA SER A 105 -3.99 -14.24 -8.94
C SER A 105 -5.14 -13.58 -8.20
N VAL A 106 -4.82 -12.98 -7.06
CA VAL A 106 -5.68 -12.03 -6.37
C VAL A 106 -5.10 -10.63 -6.53
N PHE A 107 -5.91 -9.62 -6.43
CA PHE A 107 -5.45 -8.24 -6.51
C PHE A 107 -6.23 -7.32 -5.57
N VAL A 108 -5.58 -6.25 -5.16
CA VAL A 108 -6.22 -5.09 -4.56
C VAL A 108 -5.82 -3.84 -5.34
N ARG A 109 -6.80 -3.01 -5.61
CA ARG A 109 -6.66 -1.74 -6.31
C ARG A 109 -7.09 -0.60 -5.39
N VAL A 110 -6.24 0.38 -5.24
CA VAL A 110 -6.51 1.59 -4.47
C VAL A 110 -6.49 2.78 -5.42
N THR A 111 -7.63 3.42 -5.57
CA THR A 111 -7.81 4.57 -6.48
C THR A 111 -8.18 5.80 -5.67
N ASP A 112 -7.54 6.91 -5.94
CA ASP A 112 -7.86 8.20 -5.35
C ASP A 112 -8.02 9.28 -6.43
N ASN A 113 -8.78 10.31 -6.12
CA ASN A 113 -8.90 11.53 -6.93
C ASN A 113 -8.03 12.67 -6.38
N GLY A 114 -6.86 12.33 -5.86
CA GLY A 114 -5.91 13.24 -5.27
C GLY A 114 -5.12 14.06 -6.29
N ILE A 115 -4.01 14.60 -5.84
CA ILE A 115 -3.16 15.50 -6.65
C ILE A 115 -2.47 14.81 -7.82
N GLY A 116 -2.44 13.48 -7.83
CA GLY A 116 -1.70 12.71 -8.84
C GLY A 116 -0.18 12.88 -8.75
N ILE A 117 0.51 12.24 -9.67
CA ILE A 117 1.98 12.21 -9.74
C ILE A 117 2.42 12.68 -11.12
N PRO A 118 3.36 13.63 -11.22
CA PRO A 118 3.91 14.02 -12.50
C PRO A 118 4.56 12.83 -13.23
N GLU A 119 4.34 12.73 -14.53
CA GLU A 119 4.82 11.61 -15.35
C GLU A 119 6.35 11.38 -15.22
N LYS A 120 7.12 12.46 -15.12
CA LYS A 120 8.59 12.42 -14.92
C LYS A 120 9.01 11.73 -13.62
N ASP A 121 8.14 11.70 -12.61
CA ASP A 121 8.43 11.14 -11.29
C ASP A 121 8.03 9.66 -11.16
N LEU A 122 7.11 9.18 -12.02
CA LEU A 122 6.62 7.79 -11.99
C LEU A 122 7.75 6.73 -12.03
N PRO A 123 8.78 6.83 -12.88
CA PRO A 123 9.85 5.84 -12.93
C PRO A 123 10.69 5.77 -11.65
N ARG A 124 10.64 6.81 -10.81
CA ARG A 124 11.48 6.97 -9.62
C ARG A 124 10.79 6.64 -8.31
N LEU A 125 9.49 6.36 -8.33
CA LEU A 125 8.67 6.19 -7.11
C LEU A 125 9.16 5.08 -6.19
N PHE A 126 9.82 4.06 -6.72
CA PHE A 126 10.36 2.93 -5.96
C PHE A 126 11.82 3.10 -5.53
N GLU A 127 12.45 4.24 -5.87
CA GLU A 127 13.78 4.57 -5.37
C GLU A 127 13.73 4.90 -3.88
N ARG A 128 14.71 4.43 -3.12
CA ARG A 128 14.80 4.73 -1.68
C ARG A 128 15.01 6.21 -1.46
N PHE A 129 14.29 6.78 -0.49
CA PHE A 129 14.30 8.20 -0.13
C PHE A 129 13.79 9.15 -1.21
N TYR A 130 13.28 8.63 -2.33
CA TYR A 130 12.72 9.48 -3.36
C TYR A 130 11.37 10.07 -2.92
N ARG A 131 11.16 11.35 -3.21
CA ARG A 131 9.96 12.09 -2.88
C ARG A 131 9.69 13.11 -3.99
N VAL A 132 8.47 13.09 -4.53
CA VAL A 132 8.04 13.97 -5.63
C VAL A 132 8.11 15.45 -5.20
N ASP A 133 7.67 15.77 -3.99
CA ASP A 133 7.73 17.12 -3.42
C ASP A 133 8.36 17.11 -2.02
N LYS A 134 9.58 17.62 -1.93
CA LYS A 134 10.34 17.68 -0.68
C LYS A 134 9.76 18.65 0.34
N ALA A 135 9.11 19.73 -0.09
CA ALA A 135 8.57 20.75 0.80
C ALA A 135 7.26 20.26 1.46
N ARG A 136 6.30 19.85 0.65
CA ARG A 136 5.00 19.34 1.11
C ARG A 136 5.12 18.06 1.93
N SER A 137 6.10 17.23 1.59
CA SER A 137 6.34 15.99 2.29
C SER A 137 7.05 16.16 3.64
N ARG A 138 7.71 17.29 3.95
CA ARG A 138 8.26 17.59 5.29
C ARG A 138 7.13 17.78 6.30
N GLU A 139 6.08 18.47 5.94
CA GLU A 139 4.90 18.68 6.80
C GLU A 139 4.14 17.39 7.06
N SER A 140 4.12 16.47 6.10
CA SER A 140 3.35 15.24 6.17
C SER A 140 4.15 14.00 6.63
N GLY A 141 5.41 14.16 7.04
CA GLY A 141 6.18 13.12 7.76
C GLY A 141 6.62 11.89 6.96
N GLY A 142 6.53 11.90 5.62
CA GLY A 142 6.91 10.74 4.80
C GLY A 142 8.41 10.45 4.81
N THR A 143 8.78 9.16 4.87
CA THR A 143 10.18 8.69 4.89
C THR A 143 10.79 8.58 3.49
N GLY A 144 9.98 8.40 2.45
CA GLY A 144 10.43 8.06 1.10
C GLY A 144 10.88 6.60 0.96
N LEU A 145 10.57 5.76 1.95
CA LEU A 145 10.96 4.35 1.98
C LEU A 145 9.78 3.39 1.75
N GLY A 146 8.55 3.86 1.98
CA GLY A 146 7.38 3.01 2.00
C GLY A 146 7.14 2.22 0.72
N LEU A 147 7.25 2.84 -0.45
CA LEU A 147 7.05 2.15 -1.74
C LEU A 147 8.18 1.18 -2.08
N SER A 148 9.43 1.50 -1.73
CA SER A 148 10.55 0.58 -1.92
C SER A 148 10.42 -0.66 -1.03
N ILE A 149 10.02 -0.50 0.22
CA ILE A 149 9.73 -1.60 1.15
C ILE A 149 8.55 -2.44 0.64
N ALA A 150 7.46 -1.79 0.20
CA ALA A 150 6.29 -2.46 -0.36
C ALA A 150 6.65 -3.34 -1.56
N ARG A 151 7.41 -2.82 -2.51
CA ARG A 151 7.88 -3.58 -3.68
C ARG A 151 8.72 -4.79 -3.28
N GLU A 152 9.61 -4.64 -2.31
CA GLU A 152 10.47 -5.73 -1.85
C GLU A 152 9.67 -6.84 -1.15
N ILE A 153 8.75 -6.48 -0.27
CA ILE A 153 7.84 -7.45 0.38
C ILE A 153 7.02 -8.21 -0.68
N LEU A 154 6.46 -7.50 -1.65
CA LEU A 154 5.68 -8.12 -2.72
C LEU A 154 6.55 -9.04 -3.59
N SER A 155 7.78 -8.65 -3.92
CA SER A 155 8.73 -9.48 -4.64
C SER A 155 8.98 -10.81 -3.94
N GLN A 156 9.17 -10.79 -2.62
CA GLN A 156 9.34 -12.02 -1.82
C GLN A 156 8.09 -12.90 -1.78
N HIS A 157 6.91 -12.33 -2.05
CA HIS A 157 5.65 -13.05 -2.22
C HIS A 157 5.33 -13.40 -3.69
N LYS A 158 6.27 -13.19 -4.61
CA LYS A 158 6.07 -13.35 -6.07
C LYS A 158 4.92 -12.47 -6.60
N GLY A 159 4.69 -11.37 -5.94
CA GLY A 159 3.70 -10.36 -6.30
C GLY A 159 4.31 -9.18 -7.03
N GLU A 160 3.46 -8.30 -7.48
CA GLU A 160 3.86 -7.07 -8.17
C GLU A 160 2.99 -5.88 -7.73
N ILE A 161 3.52 -4.68 -7.95
CA ILE A 161 2.82 -3.42 -7.76
C ILE A 161 2.93 -2.58 -9.03
N LYS A 162 1.80 -2.01 -9.46
CA LYS A 162 1.73 -1.05 -10.57
C LYS A 162 1.09 0.23 -10.09
N ILE A 163 1.61 1.36 -10.56
CA ILE A 163 1.11 2.69 -10.25
C ILE A 163 0.87 3.42 -11.57
N ASP A 164 -0.39 3.80 -11.79
CA ASP A 164 -0.82 4.69 -12.86
C ASP A 164 -1.32 5.98 -12.23
N SER A 165 -0.91 7.11 -12.76
CA SER A 165 -1.30 8.41 -12.21
C SER A 165 -1.33 9.48 -13.27
N VAL A 166 -2.27 10.39 -13.14
CA VAL A 166 -2.36 11.62 -13.93
C VAL A 166 -2.29 12.81 -13.00
N TYR A 167 -1.30 13.65 -13.18
CA TYR A 167 -1.10 14.84 -12.34
C TYR A 167 -2.33 15.76 -12.39
N GLY A 168 -2.88 16.09 -11.25
CA GLY A 168 -4.10 16.86 -11.11
C GLY A 168 -5.41 16.05 -11.12
N GLU A 169 -5.37 14.74 -11.40
CA GLU A 169 -6.58 13.90 -11.50
C GLU A 169 -6.64 12.80 -10.44
N GLY A 170 -5.49 12.21 -10.09
CA GLY A 170 -5.39 11.19 -9.05
C GLY A 170 -4.43 10.05 -9.39
N THR A 171 -4.48 9.02 -8.56
CA THR A 171 -3.57 7.87 -8.61
C THR A 171 -4.34 6.56 -8.48
N ASP A 172 -3.89 5.56 -9.20
CA ASP A 172 -4.39 4.19 -9.19
C ASP A 172 -3.22 3.24 -8.90
N VAL A 173 -3.29 2.53 -7.79
CA VAL A 173 -2.27 1.55 -7.38
C VAL A 173 -2.88 0.17 -7.38
N ARG A 174 -2.29 -0.75 -8.11
CA ARG A 174 -2.70 -2.16 -8.15
C ARG A 174 -1.60 -3.05 -7.61
N ILE A 175 -1.94 -3.87 -6.62
CA ILE A 175 -1.11 -4.92 -6.05
C ILE A 175 -1.69 -6.27 -6.49
N THR A 176 -0.84 -7.15 -7.00
CA THR A 176 -1.22 -8.48 -7.45
C THR A 176 -0.37 -9.54 -6.75
N LEU A 177 -0.99 -10.60 -6.27
CA LEU A 177 -0.35 -11.73 -5.60
C LEU A 177 -0.83 -13.04 -6.21
N PRO A 178 0.02 -14.09 -6.26
CA PRO A 178 -0.44 -15.42 -6.61
C PRO A 178 -1.50 -15.93 -5.62
N ALA A 179 -2.58 -16.50 -6.13
CA ALA A 179 -3.54 -17.23 -5.30
C ALA A 179 -2.90 -18.49 -4.71
N ALA A 180 -3.30 -18.88 -3.50
CA ALA A 180 -2.88 -20.15 -2.93
C ALA A 180 -3.40 -21.33 -3.80
N PRO A 181 -2.63 -22.44 -3.88
CA PRO A 181 -3.13 -23.65 -4.51
C PRO A 181 -4.43 -24.12 -3.85
N PRO A 182 -5.35 -24.78 -4.59
CA PRO A 182 -6.53 -25.39 -3.99
C PRO A 182 -6.14 -26.35 -2.85
N GLU A 183 -6.94 -26.38 -1.81
CA GLU A 183 -6.80 -27.42 -0.77
C GLU A 183 -7.07 -28.78 -1.41
N LYS A 184 -6.21 -29.78 -1.09
CA LYS A 184 -6.38 -31.16 -1.57
C LYS A 184 -7.45 -31.87 -0.77
#